data_286d2fe6e8ec27e14e50a8d546eae3a5
#
_entry.id   286d2fe6e8ec27e14e50a8d546eae3a5
#
_cell.length_a   1.000
_cell.length_b   1.000
_cell.length_c   1.000
_cell.angle_alpha   90.00
_cell.angle_beta   90.00
_cell.angle_gamma   90.00
#
_symmetry.space_group_name_H-M   'P 1'
#
loop_
_entity.id
_entity.type
_entity.pdbx_description
1 polymer ?
#
loop_
_entity_poly.entity_id
_entity_poly.type
_entity_poly.pdbx_seq_one_letter_code
_entity_poly.pdbx_strand_id
1 'polypeptide(L)'
;HDIIPILDHLYEHFDKSFFVKQIQRFGLPQNQKIKEFSTGMKAKLKILTAVSHQAKLLLLDEPTAGLDVTARDELLDMLREFMEQDESRSILISSHISTDLETLCDDLYMIDEGKIIFHEDTDVLLSDYALLKATPQQYTNKQYILKCKKENYGYRCLTNQKQYYLENEPNIAIENGTIDEVITMMSGGAEI
;
A
#
# COMPACT_ATOMS: atom_id res chain seq x y z
N HIS A 1 -15.28 -5.64 27.87
CA HIS A 1 -14.45 -6.14 28.99
C HIS A 1 -14.06 -7.62 28.85
N ASP A 2 -14.88 -8.42 28.18
CA ASP A 2 -14.70 -9.88 28.15
C ASP A 2 -13.57 -10.37 27.23
N ILE A 3 -13.11 -9.51 26.28
CA ILE A 3 -12.05 -9.90 25.34
C ILE A 3 -10.65 -9.86 25.98
N ILE A 4 -10.41 -8.96 26.94
CA ILE A 4 -9.08 -8.75 27.54
C ILE A 4 -8.55 -10.01 28.23
N PRO A 5 -9.33 -10.69 29.10
CA PRO A 5 -8.85 -11.95 29.71
C PRO A 5 -8.57 -13.05 28.68
N ILE A 6 -9.31 -13.05 27.55
CA ILE A 6 -9.10 -14.02 26.47
C ILE A 6 -7.76 -13.75 25.79
N LEU A 7 -7.49 -12.48 25.44
CA LEU A 7 -6.22 -12.08 24.80
C LEU A 7 -5.01 -12.32 25.71
N ASP A 8 -5.15 -11.97 26.98
CA ASP A 8 -4.11 -12.19 28.02
C ASP A 8 -3.77 -13.68 28.20
N HIS A 9 -4.76 -14.56 28.00
CA HIS A 9 -4.53 -16.01 28.04
C HIS A 9 -3.97 -16.57 26.73
N LEU A 10 -4.34 -15.99 25.58
CA LEU A 10 -3.94 -16.47 24.25
C LEU A 10 -2.53 -16.02 23.85
N TYR A 11 -2.11 -14.84 24.27
CA TYR A 11 -0.84 -14.23 23.86
C TYR A 11 0.09 -14.01 25.05
N GLU A 12 1.21 -14.71 25.07
CA GLU A 12 2.18 -14.69 26.18
C GLU A 12 2.72 -13.27 26.49
N HIS A 13 2.82 -12.41 25.46
CA HIS A 13 3.35 -11.05 25.58
C HIS A 13 2.27 -9.98 25.36
N PHE A 14 1.02 -10.25 25.73
CA PHE A 14 -0.06 -9.29 25.57
C PHE A 14 0.11 -8.10 26.52
N ASP A 15 0.26 -6.89 25.96
CA ASP A 15 0.30 -5.64 26.71
C ASP A 15 -1.12 -5.11 26.96
N LYS A 16 -1.69 -5.54 28.07
CA LYS A 16 -3.03 -5.11 28.50
C LYS A 16 -3.12 -3.60 28.70
N SER A 17 -2.06 -2.98 29.23
CA SER A 17 -2.06 -1.53 29.51
C SER A 17 -2.09 -0.73 28.23
N PHE A 18 -1.25 -1.12 27.28
CA PHE A 18 -1.23 -0.55 25.93
C PHE A 18 -2.59 -0.74 25.25
N PHE A 19 -3.12 -1.96 25.22
CA PHE A 19 -4.40 -2.27 24.58
C PHE A 19 -5.54 -1.41 25.11
N VAL A 20 -5.69 -1.29 26.46
CA VAL A 20 -6.74 -0.47 27.08
C VAL A 20 -6.57 1.01 26.74
N LYS A 21 -5.34 1.52 26.76
CA LYS A 21 -5.03 2.92 26.38
C LYS A 21 -5.43 3.19 24.93
N GLN A 22 -5.11 2.28 24.02
CA GLN A 22 -5.44 2.45 22.60
C GLN A 22 -6.93 2.30 22.32
N ILE A 23 -7.66 1.42 23.00
CA ILE A 23 -9.12 1.35 22.93
C ILE A 23 -9.76 2.72 23.26
N GLN A 24 -9.27 3.39 24.30
CA GLN A 24 -9.75 4.73 24.68
C GLN A 24 -9.39 5.79 23.64
N ARG A 25 -8.14 5.76 23.14
CA ARG A 25 -7.63 6.69 22.10
C ARG A 25 -8.45 6.63 20.82
N PHE A 26 -8.78 5.42 20.36
CA PHE A 26 -9.55 5.22 19.12
C PHE A 26 -11.07 5.22 19.34
N GLY A 27 -11.53 5.59 20.52
CA GLY A 27 -12.96 5.75 20.83
C GLY A 27 -13.76 4.46 20.72
N LEU A 28 -13.13 3.29 20.91
CA LEU A 28 -13.83 2.02 20.84
C LEU A 28 -14.69 1.81 22.11
N PRO A 29 -16.01 1.56 21.98
CA PRO A 29 -16.91 1.44 23.12
C PRO A 29 -16.62 0.15 23.92
N GLN A 30 -16.40 0.32 25.23
CA GLN A 30 -16.05 -0.80 26.11
C GLN A 30 -17.26 -1.61 26.59
N ASN A 31 -18.47 -1.04 26.50
CA ASN A 31 -19.71 -1.63 26.99
C ASN A 31 -20.64 -2.14 25.89
N GLN A 32 -20.19 -2.10 24.63
CA GLN A 32 -20.95 -2.56 23.47
C GLN A 32 -20.45 -3.93 23.02
N LYS A 33 -21.36 -4.77 22.53
CA LYS A 33 -20.97 -6.09 21.97
C LYS A 33 -20.24 -5.91 20.65
N ILE A 34 -19.16 -6.66 20.42
CA ILE A 34 -18.34 -6.59 19.19
C ILE A 34 -19.18 -6.81 17.93
N LYS A 35 -20.23 -7.64 17.99
CA LYS A 35 -21.15 -7.86 16.86
C LYS A 35 -21.86 -6.57 16.38
N GLU A 36 -22.01 -5.59 17.25
CA GLU A 36 -22.68 -4.32 17.02
C GLU A 36 -21.71 -3.21 16.55
N PHE A 37 -20.39 -3.51 16.51
CA PHE A 37 -19.39 -2.60 16.02
C PHE A 37 -19.57 -2.33 14.51
N SER A 38 -19.30 -1.09 14.09
CA SER A 38 -19.16 -0.75 12.67
C SER A 38 -18.00 -1.50 12.03
N THR A 39 -17.92 -1.49 10.71
CA THR A 39 -16.79 -2.09 9.96
C THR A 39 -15.47 -1.48 10.42
N GLY A 40 -15.37 -0.14 10.52
CA GLY A 40 -14.17 0.55 10.98
C GLY A 40 -13.81 0.21 12.43
N MET A 41 -14.76 0.15 13.34
CA MET A 41 -14.52 -0.25 14.72
C MET A 41 -14.00 -1.69 14.84
N LYS A 42 -14.52 -2.61 14.00
CA LYS A 42 -14.01 -3.99 13.95
C LYS A 42 -12.61 -4.08 13.39
N ALA A 43 -12.30 -3.31 12.34
CA ALA A 43 -10.96 -3.23 11.76
C ALA A 43 -9.95 -2.70 12.78
N LYS A 44 -10.24 -1.56 13.44
CA LYS A 44 -9.41 -1.02 14.53
C LYS A 44 -9.16 -2.03 15.64
N LEU A 45 -10.21 -2.73 16.10
CA LEU A 45 -10.07 -3.74 17.16
C LEU A 45 -9.16 -4.90 16.72
N LYS A 46 -9.27 -5.37 15.46
CA LYS A 46 -8.41 -6.42 14.91
C LYS A 46 -6.94 -5.98 14.92
N ILE A 47 -6.64 -4.79 14.40
CA ILE A 47 -5.27 -4.28 14.37
C ILE A 47 -4.74 -4.05 15.79
N LEU A 48 -5.53 -3.44 16.68
CA LEU A 48 -5.13 -3.28 18.09
C LEU A 48 -4.80 -4.62 18.74
N THR A 49 -5.56 -5.66 18.46
CA THR A 49 -5.25 -7.00 18.96
C THR A 49 -3.90 -7.48 18.42
N ALA A 50 -3.66 -7.32 17.12
CA ALA A 50 -2.43 -7.77 16.46
C ALA A 50 -1.18 -7.03 16.96
N VAL A 51 -1.26 -5.73 17.22
CA VAL A 51 -0.10 -4.92 17.66
C VAL A 51 0.15 -4.99 19.17
N SER A 52 -0.79 -5.54 19.95
CA SER A 52 -0.71 -5.53 21.42
C SER A 52 0.03 -6.71 22.03
N HIS A 53 0.62 -7.61 21.25
CA HIS A 53 1.32 -8.81 21.77
C HIS A 53 2.76 -8.93 21.26
N GLN A 54 3.42 -7.81 20.97
CA GLN A 54 4.83 -7.73 20.56
C GLN A 54 5.20 -8.59 19.35
N ALA A 55 4.26 -8.74 18.40
CA ALA A 55 4.53 -9.41 17.13
C ALA A 55 5.71 -8.72 16.42
N LYS A 56 6.59 -9.52 15.82
CA LYS A 56 7.68 -9.00 14.96
C LYS A 56 7.25 -8.90 13.50
N LEU A 57 6.27 -9.70 13.10
CA LEU A 57 5.72 -9.69 11.73
C LEU A 57 4.19 -9.65 11.82
N LEU A 58 3.59 -8.69 11.14
CA LEU A 58 2.16 -8.65 10.87
C LEU A 58 1.89 -9.09 9.43
N LEU A 59 0.91 -9.97 9.26
CA LEU A 59 0.38 -10.36 7.95
C LEU A 59 -1.04 -9.81 7.85
N LEU A 60 -1.25 -8.86 6.97
CA LEU A 60 -2.51 -8.11 6.83
C LEU A 60 -3.06 -8.25 5.41
N ASP A 61 -4.23 -8.85 5.31
CA ASP A 61 -4.93 -9.01 4.05
C ASP A 61 -6.08 -7.99 3.97
N GLU A 62 -5.94 -7.02 3.05
CA GLU A 62 -6.90 -5.94 2.79
C GLU A 62 -7.40 -5.23 4.07
N PRO A 63 -6.53 -4.77 4.99
CA PRO A 63 -6.97 -4.31 6.31
C PRO A 63 -7.81 -3.05 6.28
N THR A 64 -7.73 -2.25 5.21
CA THR A 64 -8.42 -0.97 5.02
C THR A 64 -9.66 -1.06 4.14
N ALA A 65 -9.93 -2.23 3.56
CA ALA A 65 -11.04 -2.42 2.64
C ALA A 65 -12.40 -2.08 3.28
N GLY A 66 -13.19 -1.26 2.58
CA GLY A 66 -14.53 -0.86 3.05
C GLY A 66 -14.55 0.10 4.23
N LEU A 67 -13.43 0.71 4.58
CA LEU A 67 -13.35 1.78 5.57
C LEU A 67 -13.63 3.14 4.95
N ASP A 68 -14.24 4.04 5.74
CA ASP A 68 -14.24 5.46 5.40
C ASP A 68 -12.84 6.07 5.58
N VAL A 69 -12.62 7.27 5.03
CA VAL A 69 -11.30 7.92 5.01
C VAL A 69 -10.72 8.07 6.42
N THR A 70 -11.52 8.51 7.38
CA THR A 70 -11.05 8.75 8.76
C THR A 70 -10.63 7.43 9.44
N ALA A 71 -11.44 6.38 9.35
CA ALA A 71 -11.13 5.09 9.93
C ALA A 71 -9.90 4.45 9.29
N ARG A 72 -9.71 4.69 7.99
CA ARG A 72 -8.54 4.24 7.22
C ARG A 72 -7.27 4.94 7.68
N ASP A 73 -7.27 6.27 7.75
CA ASP A 73 -6.11 7.06 8.19
C ASP A 73 -5.69 6.66 9.61
N GLU A 74 -6.64 6.54 10.54
CA GLU A 74 -6.35 6.10 11.90
C GLU A 74 -5.76 4.69 11.97
N LEU A 75 -6.15 3.80 11.05
CA LEU A 75 -5.60 2.44 10.99
C LEU A 75 -4.17 2.45 10.43
N LEU A 76 -3.91 3.23 9.37
CA LEU A 76 -2.56 3.39 8.82
C LEU A 76 -1.61 4.03 9.84
N ASP A 77 -2.08 5.00 10.62
CA ASP A 77 -1.31 5.60 11.71
C ASP A 77 -0.93 4.57 12.78
N MET A 78 -1.87 3.69 13.17
CA MET A 78 -1.56 2.59 14.10
C MET A 78 -0.46 1.66 13.56
N LEU A 79 -0.47 1.37 12.25
CA LEU A 79 0.53 0.51 11.63
C LEU A 79 1.90 1.19 11.55
N ARG A 80 1.96 2.50 11.23
CA ARG A 80 3.20 3.29 11.28
C ARG A 80 3.77 3.33 12.70
N GLU A 81 2.96 3.66 13.70
CA GLU A 81 3.38 3.67 15.11
C GLU A 81 3.90 2.30 15.56
N PHE A 82 3.34 1.20 15.06
CA PHE A 82 3.83 -0.14 15.34
C PHE A 82 5.23 -0.37 14.77
N MET A 83 5.50 0.07 13.52
CA MET A 83 6.82 -0.04 12.90
C MET A 83 7.87 0.83 13.60
N GLU A 84 7.53 2.07 13.95
CA GLU A 84 8.44 3.04 14.60
C GLU A 84 8.90 2.60 16.00
N GLN A 85 8.19 1.73 16.69
CA GLN A 85 8.53 1.29 18.05
C GLN A 85 9.73 0.35 18.11
N ASP A 86 10.02 -0.39 17.04
CA ASP A 86 11.10 -1.40 17.01
C ASP A 86 11.49 -1.71 15.56
N GLU A 87 12.74 -1.41 15.20
CA GLU A 87 13.31 -1.65 13.86
C GLU A 87 13.30 -3.12 13.42
N SER A 88 13.12 -4.06 14.36
CA SER A 88 13.00 -5.49 14.04
C SER A 88 11.60 -5.92 13.59
N ARG A 89 10.63 -4.99 13.58
CA ARG A 89 9.25 -5.27 13.17
C ARG A 89 9.09 -5.13 11.66
N SER A 90 8.16 -5.91 11.13
CA SER A 90 7.82 -5.89 9.71
C SER A 90 6.31 -6.07 9.51
N ILE A 91 5.80 -5.50 8.44
CA ILE A 91 4.42 -5.67 7.99
C ILE A 91 4.43 -6.19 6.56
N LEU A 92 3.74 -7.29 6.30
CA LEU A 92 3.37 -7.71 4.96
C LEU A 92 1.88 -7.43 4.79
N ILE A 93 1.56 -6.52 3.88
CA ILE A 93 0.18 -6.07 3.64
C ILE A 93 -0.22 -6.33 2.19
N SER A 94 -1.44 -6.83 1.97
CA SER A 94 -2.10 -6.76 0.68
C SER A 94 -3.08 -5.59 0.65
N SER A 95 -3.14 -4.85 -0.44
CA SER A 95 -4.14 -3.81 -0.67
C SER A 95 -4.36 -3.60 -2.16
N HIS A 96 -5.61 -3.29 -2.54
CA HIS A 96 -5.95 -2.75 -3.85
C HIS A 96 -6.07 -1.23 -3.85
N ILE A 97 -5.72 -0.57 -2.75
CA ILE A 97 -5.76 0.88 -2.57
C ILE A 97 -4.31 1.38 -2.61
N SER A 98 -3.88 1.89 -3.74
CA SER A 98 -2.51 2.33 -4.01
C SER A 98 -1.99 3.35 -3.01
N THR A 99 -2.83 4.29 -2.60
CA THR A 99 -2.45 5.32 -1.63
C THR A 99 -2.11 4.77 -0.24
N ASP A 100 -2.63 3.60 0.16
CA ASP A 100 -2.22 2.92 1.39
C ASP A 100 -0.80 2.39 1.26
N LEU A 101 -0.50 1.80 0.10
CA LEU A 101 0.81 1.26 -0.21
C LEU A 101 1.86 2.37 -0.30
N GLU A 102 1.55 3.47 -0.99
CA GLU A 102 2.43 4.65 -1.09
C GLU A 102 2.81 5.24 0.26
N THR A 103 1.90 5.18 1.24
CA THR A 103 2.11 5.82 2.54
C THR A 103 2.67 4.91 3.61
N LEU A 104 2.66 3.58 3.41
CA LEU A 104 3.03 2.61 4.44
C LEU A 104 4.17 1.68 4.02
N CYS A 105 4.34 1.39 2.72
CA CYS A 105 5.23 0.33 2.26
C CYS A 105 6.54 0.88 1.70
N ASP A 106 7.65 0.28 2.10
CA ASP A 106 8.97 0.56 1.54
C ASP A 106 9.17 -0.19 0.22
N ASP A 107 8.65 -1.42 0.12
CA ASP A 107 8.77 -2.31 -1.04
C ASP A 107 7.40 -2.72 -1.57
N LEU A 108 7.27 -2.78 -2.90
CA LEU A 108 6.05 -3.17 -3.61
C LEU A 108 6.27 -4.42 -4.45
N TYR A 109 5.39 -5.39 -4.28
CA TYR A 109 5.35 -6.62 -5.08
C TYR A 109 4.01 -6.73 -5.80
N MET A 110 4.04 -6.90 -7.11
CA MET A 110 2.84 -7.18 -7.88
C MET A 110 2.74 -8.64 -8.22
N ILE A 111 1.60 -9.24 -7.86
CA ILE A 111 1.32 -10.66 -8.13
C ILE A 111 0.22 -10.74 -9.18
N ASP A 112 0.49 -11.48 -10.26
CA ASP A 112 -0.49 -11.80 -11.30
C ASP A 112 -0.41 -13.28 -11.66
N GLU A 113 -1.54 -13.95 -11.79
CA GLU A 113 -1.65 -15.41 -12.05
C GLU A 113 -0.73 -16.27 -11.15
N GLY A 114 -0.56 -15.88 -9.88
CA GLY A 114 0.26 -16.59 -8.90
C GLY A 114 1.77 -16.43 -9.07
N LYS A 115 2.21 -15.46 -9.86
CA LYS A 115 3.63 -15.12 -10.07
C LYS A 115 3.89 -13.68 -9.68
N ILE A 116 5.07 -13.43 -9.11
CA ILE A 116 5.56 -12.07 -8.93
C ILE A 116 6.01 -11.57 -10.29
N ILE A 117 5.32 -10.57 -10.83
CA ILE A 117 5.60 -9.98 -12.14
C ILE A 117 6.32 -8.63 -12.05
N PHE A 118 6.37 -8.05 -10.86
CA PHE A 118 7.02 -6.77 -10.60
C PHE A 118 7.44 -6.69 -9.13
N HIS A 119 8.60 -6.09 -8.87
CA HIS A 119 9.08 -5.70 -7.54
C HIS A 119 9.88 -4.41 -7.68
N GLU A 120 9.60 -3.44 -6.82
CA GLU A 120 10.34 -2.18 -6.77
C GLU A 120 10.21 -1.55 -5.39
N ASP A 121 11.22 -0.77 -5.02
CA ASP A 121 11.18 0.17 -3.90
C ASP A 121 10.14 1.27 -4.18
N THR A 122 9.35 1.64 -3.19
CA THR A 122 8.25 2.60 -3.35
C THR A 122 8.78 3.99 -3.75
N ASP A 123 9.86 4.45 -3.14
CA ASP A 123 10.45 5.76 -3.44
C ASP A 123 11.02 5.78 -4.86
N VAL A 124 11.68 4.69 -5.31
CA VAL A 124 12.16 4.54 -6.68
C VAL A 124 10.99 4.54 -7.67
N LEU A 125 9.91 3.82 -7.36
CA LEU A 125 8.74 3.82 -8.23
C LEU A 125 8.16 5.23 -8.37
N LEU A 126 8.01 5.97 -7.28
CA LEU A 126 7.41 7.31 -7.31
C LEU A 126 8.33 8.37 -7.93
N SER A 127 9.67 8.20 -7.85
CA SER A 127 10.64 9.16 -8.40
C SER A 127 10.99 8.91 -9.86
N ASP A 128 11.25 7.66 -10.23
CA ASP A 128 11.90 7.31 -11.48
C ASP A 128 10.94 6.78 -12.54
N TYR A 129 9.76 6.30 -12.13
CA TYR A 129 8.76 5.84 -13.08
C TYR A 129 7.92 7.00 -13.62
N ALA A 130 7.62 6.92 -14.92
CA ALA A 130 6.82 7.91 -15.61
C ALA A 130 6.03 7.29 -16.75
N LEU A 131 4.94 7.96 -17.11
CA LEU A 131 4.16 7.68 -18.30
C LEU A 131 4.47 8.70 -19.38
N LEU A 132 4.89 8.19 -20.52
CA LEU A 132 5.18 8.96 -21.71
C LEU A 132 3.96 8.93 -22.63
N LYS A 133 3.50 10.11 -23.06
CA LYS A 133 2.48 10.24 -24.12
C LYS A 133 3.17 10.66 -25.40
N ALA A 134 3.37 9.73 -26.33
CA ALA A 134 4.07 9.95 -27.58
C ALA A 134 3.13 9.85 -28.78
N THR A 135 3.25 10.78 -29.72
CA THR A 135 2.63 10.65 -31.04
C THR A 135 3.31 9.51 -31.82
N PRO A 136 2.70 8.99 -32.91
CA PRO A 136 3.36 7.97 -33.75
C PRO A 136 4.73 8.40 -34.30
N GLN A 137 4.93 9.69 -34.52
CA GLN A 137 6.21 10.26 -35.01
C GLN A 137 7.27 10.30 -33.88
N GLN A 138 6.86 10.58 -32.64
CA GLN A 138 7.74 10.61 -31.48
C GLN A 138 8.08 9.21 -30.96
N TYR A 139 7.23 8.22 -31.25
CA TYR A 139 7.44 6.82 -30.86
C TYR A 139 8.49 6.11 -31.73
N THR A 140 9.65 6.71 -31.89
CA THR A 140 10.79 6.14 -32.62
C THR A 140 11.89 5.67 -31.68
N ASN A 141 12.10 6.38 -30.56
CA ASN A 141 13.02 5.99 -29.51
C ASN A 141 12.29 5.12 -28.49
N LYS A 142 12.69 3.83 -28.41
CA LYS A 142 12.13 2.85 -27.48
C LYS A 142 13.07 2.54 -26.32
N GLN A 143 14.13 3.31 -26.15
CA GLN A 143 15.10 3.11 -25.10
C GLN A 143 14.45 3.30 -23.73
N TYR A 144 14.67 2.37 -22.81
CA TYR A 144 14.13 2.38 -21.45
C TYR A 144 12.58 2.35 -21.34
N ILE A 145 11.88 1.92 -22.39
CA ILE A 145 10.45 1.66 -22.31
C ILE A 145 10.23 0.22 -21.80
N LEU A 146 9.51 0.09 -20.70
CA LEU A 146 9.18 -1.18 -20.07
C LEU A 146 7.95 -1.81 -20.71
N LYS A 147 6.89 -1.03 -20.86
CA LYS A 147 5.61 -1.43 -21.44
C LYS A 147 5.05 -0.30 -22.29
N CYS A 148 4.25 -0.65 -23.30
CA CYS A 148 3.60 0.33 -24.15
C CYS A 148 2.17 -0.10 -24.52
N LYS A 149 1.27 0.88 -24.59
CA LYS A 149 -0.11 0.69 -25.01
C LYS A 149 -0.45 1.67 -26.11
N LYS A 150 -1.07 1.19 -27.18
CA LYS A 150 -1.58 2.04 -28.25
C LYS A 150 -2.87 2.72 -27.80
N GLU A 151 -2.94 4.03 -27.95
CA GLU A 151 -4.09 4.87 -27.62
C GLU A 151 -4.56 5.64 -28.88
N ASN A 152 -5.70 6.32 -28.79
CA ASN A 152 -6.24 7.09 -29.95
C ASN A 152 -5.33 8.20 -30.43
N TYR A 153 -4.51 8.79 -29.57
CA TYR A 153 -3.57 9.88 -29.87
C TYR A 153 -2.17 9.38 -30.26
N GLY A 154 -1.87 8.10 -30.09
CA GLY A 154 -0.53 7.54 -30.31
C GLY A 154 -0.21 6.41 -29.34
N TYR A 155 0.77 6.63 -28.46
CA TYR A 155 1.27 5.61 -27.55
C TYR A 155 1.37 6.17 -26.14
N ARG A 156 0.96 5.35 -25.17
CA ARG A 156 1.20 5.55 -23.74
C ARG A 156 2.21 4.51 -23.30
N CYS A 157 3.39 4.94 -22.85
CA CYS A 157 4.49 4.06 -22.52
C CYS A 157 4.96 4.26 -21.09
N LEU A 158 5.27 3.17 -20.40
CA LEU A 158 5.86 3.18 -19.08
C LEU A 158 7.39 3.13 -19.19
N THR A 159 8.07 3.99 -18.46
CA THR A 159 9.53 3.99 -18.28
C THR A 159 9.90 4.05 -16.81
N ASN A 160 11.05 3.51 -16.45
CA ASN A 160 11.71 3.69 -15.16
C ASN A 160 12.93 4.64 -15.27
N GLN A 161 13.01 5.43 -16.35
CA GLN A 161 14.09 6.38 -16.59
C GLN A 161 13.49 7.75 -16.91
N LYS A 162 12.66 8.25 -16.00
CA LYS A 162 11.98 9.56 -16.15
C LYS A 162 12.97 10.67 -16.44
N GLN A 163 14.09 10.73 -15.71
CA GLN A 163 15.09 11.78 -15.86
C GLN A 163 15.72 11.76 -17.28
N TYR A 164 15.99 10.58 -17.83
CA TYR A 164 16.50 10.46 -19.19
C TYR A 164 15.58 11.13 -20.21
N TYR A 165 14.27 10.90 -20.09
CA TYR A 165 13.28 11.47 -21.01
C TYR A 165 13.11 12.97 -20.82
N LEU A 166 13.18 13.48 -19.59
CA LEU A 166 13.16 14.92 -19.32
C LEU A 166 14.33 15.65 -19.97
N GLU A 167 15.51 15.05 -20.01
CA GLU A 167 16.73 15.64 -20.55
C GLU A 167 16.86 15.48 -22.08
N ASN A 168 16.44 14.35 -22.62
CA ASN A 168 16.75 13.98 -24.02
C ASN A 168 15.55 14.07 -24.96
N GLU A 169 14.32 14.06 -24.43
CA GLU A 169 13.09 14.05 -25.24
C GLU A 169 12.11 15.15 -24.79
N PRO A 170 12.49 16.43 -24.84
CA PRO A 170 11.70 17.53 -24.23
C PRO A 170 10.33 17.76 -24.89
N ASN A 171 10.09 17.16 -26.06
CA ASN A 171 8.83 17.26 -26.79
C ASN A 171 7.83 16.15 -26.44
N ILE A 172 8.21 15.16 -25.63
CA ILE A 172 7.31 14.10 -25.17
C ILE A 172 6.62 14.57 -23.89
N ALA A 173 5.31 14.44 -23.83
CA ALA A 173 4.58 14.72 -22.61
C ALA A 173 4.85 13.62 -21.59
N ILE A 174 5.33 14.00 -20.41
CA ILE A 174 5.73 13.10 -19.31
C ILE A 174 4.82 13.36 -18.13
N GLU A 175 4.19 12.30 -17.63
CA GLU A 175 3.39 12.31 -16.40
C GLU A 175 4.11 11.47 -15.34
N ASN A 176 4.00 11.84 -14.07
CA ASN A 176 4.54 11.02 -13.00
C ASN A 176 3.83 9.67 -12.97
N GLY A 177 4.57 8.59 -12.79
CA GLY A 177 4.00 7.28 -12.55
C GLY A 177 3.39 7.22 -11.14
N THR A 178 2.14 6.80 -11.06
CA THR A 178 1.51 6.38 -9.80
C THR A 178 1.53 4.86 -9.71
N ILE A 179 1.37 4.31 -8.51
CA ILE A 179 1.27 2.84 -8.35
C ILE A 179 0.16 2.29 -9.24
N ASP A 180 -1.03 2.91 -9.28
CA ASP A 180 -2.17 2.48 -10.12
C ASP A 180 -1.83 2.43 -11.61
N GLU A 181 -1.08 3.41 -12.10
CA GLU A 181 -0.67 3.48 -13.49
C GLU A 181 0.38 2.44 -13.83
N VAL A 182 1.35 2.21 -12.94
CA VAL A 182 2.33 1.13 -13.10
C VAL A 182 1.63 -0.22 -13.11
N ILE A 183 0.73 -0.49 -12.17
CA ILE A 183 -0.08 -1.71 -12.13
C ILE A 183 -0.85 -1.90 -13.45
N THR A 184 -1.56 -0.87 -13.90
CA THR A 184 -2.36 -0.91 -15.14
C THR A 184 -1.49 -1.20 -16.38
N MET A 185 -0.31 -0.60 -16.46
CA MET A 185 0.60 -0.82 -17.57
C MET A 185 1.26 -2.20 -17.52
N MET A 186 1.65 -2.66 -16.33
CA MET A 186 2.30 -3.97 -16.15
C MET A 186 1.33 -5.13 -16.39
N SER A 187 0.06 -5.00 -16.01
CA SER A 187 -0.97 -6.05 -16.21
C SER A 187 -1.49 -6.11 -17.65
N GLY A 188 -1.56 -4.99 -18.37
CA GLY A 188 -2.26 -4.91 -19.66
C GLY A 188 -1.43 -4.34 -20.81
N GLY A 189 -0.20 -3.90 -20.58
CA GLY A 189 0.69 -3.37 -21.60
C GLY A 189 1.33 -4.51 -22.43
N ALA A 190 1.50 -4.26 -23.73
CA ALA A 190 2.30 -5.16 -24.56
C ALA A 190 3.80 -4.96 -24.27
N GLU A 191 4.54 -6.05 -24.23
CA GLU A 191 6.01 -5.99 -24.30
C GLU A 191 6.44 -5.50 -25.70
N ILE A 192 7.52 -4.72 -25.74
CA ILE A 192 8.05 -4.13 -26.98
C ILE A 192 9.10 -5.04 -27.58
#